data_f0a4695b45a282249c93f7e70e86307f
#
_entry.id   f0a4695b45a282249c93f7e70e86307f
#
_cell.length_a   1.000
_cell.length_b   1.000
_cell.length_c   1.000
_cell.angle_alpha   90.00
_cell.angle_beta   90.00
_cell.angle_gamma   90.00
#
_symmetry.space_group_name_H-M   'P 1'
#
loop_
_entity.id
_entity.type
_entity.pdbx_description
1 polymer ?
#
loop_
_entity_poly.entity_id
_entity_poly.type
_entity_poly.pdbx_seq_one_letter_code
_entity_poly.pdbx_strand_id
1 'polypeptide(L)'
;MVDDARGEEGGFPVSFVNLVSGGLDSTLVGVMAKEEGVEHFPLFIDYGQRAARKEWETCQLVHSALGLPVPKRMDLSGFGRVIASGLTRQELDVKADAFTPGRNLMFLLMGSAYAYQQGASSVTIGLLAEEFSLFPDQKRQFVAQAETTISVALGQQIKVLTPLIEFAKADVVRLAQAKGITGTYSCHTGNSEPCGRCIACLEFQFDKEK
;
A
#
# COMPACT_ATOMS: atom_id res chain seq x y z
N MET A 1 3.10 3.48 -34.79
CA MET A 1 2.32 2.24 -34.75
C MET A 1 3.25 1.13 -34.29
N VAL A 2 3.28 0.82 -33.03
CA VAL A 2 3.77 -0.46 -32.52
C VAL A 2 2.75 -0.87 -31.49
N ASP A 3 1.89 -1.78 -31.93
CA ASP A 3 0.88 -2.47 -31.14
C ASP A 3 1.64 -3.48 -30.26
N ASP A 4 1.77 -3.24 -28.96
CA ASP A 4 2.25 -4.25 -28.02
C ASP A 4 1.11 -4.62 -27.06
N ALA A 5 0.15 -5.35 -27.61
CA ALA A 5 -0.90 -6.04 -26.88
C ALA A 5 -0.31 -7.32 -26.26
N ARG A 6 0.45 -7.19 -25.16
CA ARG A 6 0.79 -8.30 -24.28
C ARG A 6 0.45 -7.93 -22.84
N GLY A 7 -0.76 -8.30 -22.41
CA GLY A 7 -1.24 -8.08 -21.05
C GLY A 7 -2.65 -8.56 -20.83
N GLU A 8 -2.98 -9.78 -21.20
CA GLU A 8 -4.16 -10.47 -20.72
C GLU A 8 -3.72 -11.79 -20.10
N GLU A 9 -3.85 -11.85 -18.79
CA GLU A 9 -4.00 -12.93 -17.82
C GLU A 9 -3.04 -12.76 -16.64
N GLY A 10 -3.47 -12.04 -15.58
CA GLY A 10 -3.01 -12.24 -14.19
C GLY A 10 -1.57 -11.80 -13.80
N GLY A 11 -0.73 -11.36 -14.71
CA GLY A 11 0.66 -10.96 -14.44
C GLY A 11 0.81 -9.46 -14.11
N PHE A 12 1.96 -9.08 -13.54
CA PHE A 12 2.31 -7.67 -13.40
C PHE A 12 2.58 -7.02 -14.77
N PRO A 13 2.33 -5.69 -14.92
CA PRO A 13 2.69 -4.94 -16.13
C PRO A 13 4.22 -4.85 -16.27
N VAL A 14 4.69 -4.25 -17.38
CA VAL A 14 6.13 -4.06 -17.65
C VAL A 14 6.81 -3.28 -16.51
N SER A 15 6.13 -2.27 -15.95
CA SER A 15 6.59 -1.53 -14.76
C SER A 15 5.44 -0.87 -14.03
N PHE A 16 5.60 -0.62 -12.74
CA PHE A 16 4.57 0.04 -11.91
C PHE A 16 5.15 0.81 -10.72
N VAL A 17 4.38 1.74 -10.16
CA VAL A 17 4.67 2.34 -8.86
C VAL A 17 4.06 1.47 -7.76
N ASN A 18 4.89 1.00 -6.83
CA ASN A 18 4.44 0.29 -5.64
C ASN A 18 4.28 1.28 -4.47
N LEU A 19 3.04 1.50 -4.00
CA LEU A 19 2.79 2.28 -2.79
C LEU A 19 3.23 1.47 -1.58
N VAL A 20 4.26 1.94 -0.88
CA VAL A 20 4.90 1.21 0.23
C VAL A 20 4.74 1.93 1.57
N SER A 21 4.64 1.15 2.65
CA SER A 21 4.52 1.65 4.02
C SER A 21 5.55 1.03 4.98
N GLY A 22 6.35 0.07 4.51
CA GLY A 22 7.16 -0.78 5.38
C GLY A 22 6.36 -1.89 6.08
N GLY A 23 5.06 -1.97 5.81
CA GLY A 23 4.18 -3.05 6.24
C GLY A 23 4.28 -4.29 5.37
N LEU A 24 3.67 -5.40 5.84
CA LEU A 24 3.78 -6.71 5.23
C LEU A 24 3.24 -6.75 3.79
N ASP A 25 2.04 -6.20 3.58
CA ASP A 25 1.29 -6.33 2.33
C ASP A 25 2.04 -5.68 1.15
N SER A 26 2.44 -4.42 1.30
CA SER A 26 3.17 -3.70 0.26
C SER A 26 4.58 -4.26 0.02
N THR A 27 5.22 -4.80 1.07
CA THR A 27 6.51 -5.49 0.94
C THR A 27 6.36 -6.78 0.15
N LEU A 28 5.31 -7.58 0.41
CA LEU A 28 5.01 -8.79 -0.34
C LEU A 28 4.82 -8.51 -1.83
N VAL A 29 4.07 -7.46 -2.18
CA VAL A 29 3.91 -7.03 -3.59
C VAL A 29 5.26 -6.75 -4.24
N GLY A 30 6.15 -6.03 -3.56
CA GLY A 30 7.50 -5.74 -4.06
C GLY A 30 8.35 -7.00 -4.28
N VAL A 31 8.26 -7.99 -3.34
CA VAL A 31 8.97 -9.27 -3.47
C VAL A 31 8.42 -10.09 -4.64
N MET A 32 7.10 -10.17 -4.81
CA MET A 32 6.48 -10.85 -5.93
C MET A 32 6.92 -10.25 -7.27
N ALA A 33 6.91 -8.92 -7.38
CA ALA A 33 7.39 -8.24 -8.59
C ALA A 33 8.86 -8.54 -8.90
N LYS A 34 9.72 -8.55 -7.87
CA LYS A 34 11.14 -8.90 -8.01
C LYS A 34 11.32 -10.34 -8.52
N GLU A 35 10.57 -11.29 -7.98
CA GLU A 35 10.62 -12.70 -8.41
C GLU A 35 10.18 -12.89 -9.87
N GLU A 36 9.22 -12.09 -10.32
CA GLU A 36 8.74 -12.10 -11.71
C GLU A 36 9.62 -11.25 -12.64
N GLY A 37 10.67 -10.60 -12.12
CA GLY A 37 11.56 -9.74 -12.89
C GLY A 37 10.92 -8.44 -13.37
N VAL A 38 9.86 -8.00 -12.71
CA VAL A 38 9.12 -6.78 -13.07
C VAL A 38 9.72 -5.56 -12.38
N GLU A 39 10.03 -4.54 -13.17
CA GLU A 39 10.53 -3.27 -12.64
C GLU A 39 9.45 -2.55 -11.83
N HIS A 40 9.79 -2.07 -10.65
CA HIS A 40 8.87 -1.28 -9.86
C HIS A 40 9.55 -0.12 -9.13
N PHE A 41 8.79 0.96 -8.93
CA PHE A 41 9.23 2.20 -8.29
C PHE A 41 8.52 2.35 -6.95
N PRO A 42 9.16 1.99 -5.81
CA PRO A 42 8.51 2.08 -4.52
C PRO A 42 8.37 3.55 -4.08
N LEU A 43 7.14 3.93 -3.71
CA LEU A 43 6.79 5.26 -3.24
C LEU A 43 6.19 5.18 -1.83
N PHE A 44 6.88 5.75 -0.85
CA PHE A 44 6.38 5.98 0.50
C PHE A 44 5.74 7.36 0.57
N ILE A 45 4.50 7.44 1.05
CA ILE A 45 3.80 8.71 1.25
C ILE A 45 3.69 9.00 2.74
N ASP A 46 4.36 10.06 3.18
CA ASP A 46 4.17 10.64 4.49
C ASP A 46 2.98 11.60 4.43
N TYR A 47 1.81 11.19 4.96
CA TYR A 47 0.62 12.02 5.00
C TYR A 47 0.37 12.65 6.38
N GLY A 48 1.36 12.63 7.28
CA GLY A 48 1.27 13.10 8.64
C GLY A 48 0.70 12.06 9.61
N GLN A 49 0.84 10.76 9.29
CA GLN A 49 0.46 9.67 10.18
C GLN A 49 1.38 9.58 11.39
N ARG A 50 0.81 9.14 12.52
CA ARG A 50 1.53 8.94 13.80
C ARG A 50 2.75 8.02 13.64
N ALA A 51 2.65 7.03 12.79
CA ALA A 51 3.68 6.03 12.54
C ALA A 51 4.70 6.44 11.47
N ALA A 52 4.58 7.62 10.82
CA ALA A 52 5.37 8.02 9.66
C ALA A 52 6.87 7.75 9.79
N ARG A 53 7.49 8.13 10.91
CA ARG A 53 8.92 7.92 11.13
C ARG A 53 9.27 6.44 11.19
N LYS A 54 8.53 5.67 11.99
CA LYS A 54 8.79 4.23 12.18
C LYS A 54 8.53 3.43 10.89
N GLU A 55 7.45 3.75 10.18
CA GLU A 55 7.13 3.16 8.88
C GLU A 55 8.23 3.45 7.85
N TRP A 56 8.69 4.70 7.77
CA TRP A 56 9.75 5.08 6.83
C TRP A 56 11.08 4.36 7.13
N GLU A 57 11.52 4.38 8.39
CA GLU A 57 12.74 3.70 8.83
C GLU A 57 12.66 2.20 8.49
N THR A 58 11.52 1.56 8.80
CA THR A 58 11.29 0.15 8.50
C THR A 58 11.25 -0.11 7.00
N CYS A 59 10.58 0.72 6.23
CA CYS A 59 10.49 0.59 4.76
C CYS A 59 11.90 0.55 4.14
N GLN A 60 12.79 1.46 4.54
CA GLN A 60 14.17 1.48 4.04
C GLN A 60 14.95 0.21 4.42
N LEU A 61 14.85 -0.22 5.68
CA LEU A 61 15.54 -1.42 6.18
C LEU A 61 15.07 -2.69 5.48
N VAL A 62 13.76 -2.88 5.34
CA VAL A 62 13.18 -4.06 4.70
C VAL A 62 13.52 -4.11 3.22
N HIS A 63 13.41 -2.98 2.51
CA HIS A 63 13.81 -2.90 1.10
C HIS A 63 15.28 -3.25 0.90
N SER A 64 16.17 -2.72 1.75
CA SER A 64 17.59 -3.04 1.71
C SER A 64 17.85 -4.53 1.98
N ALA A 65 17.24 -5.09 3.03
CA ALA A 65 17.43 -6.49 3.43
C ALA A 65 16.96 -7.49 2.36
N LEU A 66 15.86 -7.16 1.65
CA LEU A 66 15.29 -8.01 0.60
C LEU A 66 15.86 -7.71 -0.81
N GLY A 67 16.78 -6.74 -0.93
CA GLY A 67 17.33 -6.32 -2.22
C GLY A 67 16.25 -5.78 -3.17
N LEU A 68 15.26 -5.06 -2.62
CA LEU A 68 14.24 -4.34 -3.37
C LEU A 68 14.76 -2.94 -3.76
N PRO A 69 14.18 -2.29 -4.77
CA PRO A 69 14.55 -0.91 -5.11
C PRO A 69 14.41 0.05 -3.93
N VAL A 70 15.28 1.06 -3.89
CA VAL A 70 15.27 2.06 -2.81
C VAL A 70 13.97 2.87 -2.86
N PRO A 71 13.19 2.93 -1.76
CA PRO A 71 11.94 3.66 -1.74
C PRO A 71 12.16 5.17 -1.81
N LYS A 72 11.31 5.86 -2.58
CA LYS A 72 11.26 7.32 -2.60
C LYS A 72 10.21 7.80 -1.60
N ARG A 73 10.52 8.86 -0.84
CA ARG A 73 9.57 9.48 0.10
C ARG A 73 8.95 10.72 -0.53
N MET A 74 7.62 10.81 -0.44
CA MET A 74 6.85 12.00 -0.77
C MET A 74 6.25 12.58 0.52
N ASP A 75 6.54 13.83 0.82
CA ASP A 75 6.00 14.53 2.00
C ASP A 75 4.66 15.22 1.64
N LEU A 76 3.59 14.69 2.19
CA LEU A 76 2.24 15.24 2.17
C LEU A 76 1.70 15.42 3.60
N SER A 77 2.58 15.62 4.57
CA SER A 77 2.22 15.70 6.00
C SER A 77 1.20 16.80 6.33
N GLY A 78 1.07 17.79 5.44
CA GLY A 78 0.01 18.78 5.49
C GLY A 78 -1.41 18.19 5.48
N PHE A 79 -1.61 17.07 4.79
CA PHE A 79 -2.90 16.38 4.76
C PHE A 79 -3.35 15.97 6.16
N GLY A 80 -2.53 15.24 6.90
CA GLY A 80 -2.85 14.79 8.26
C GLY A 80 -2.96 15.93 9.28
N ARG A 81 -2.37 17.10 9.02
CA ARG A 81 -2.57 18.29 9.86
C ARG A 81 -3.98 18.88 9.74
N VAL A 82 -4.67 18.63 8.64
CA VAL A 82 -6.03 19.13 8.38
C VAL A 82 -7.07 18.03 8.56
N ILE A 83 -6.80 16.84 8.02
CA ILE A 83 -7.73 15.71 8.07
C ILE A 83 -7.42 14.87 9.31
N ALA A 84 -8.23 15.05 10.35
CA ALA A 84 -8.06 14.34 11.62
C ALA A 84 -8.61 12.91 11.55
N SER A 85 -7.84 11.97 12.08
CA SER A 85 -8.24 10.57 12.31
C SER A 85 -7.40 9.96 13.43
N GLY A 86 -7.74 8.78 13.91
CA GLY A 86 -6.92 8.02 14.85
C GLY A 86 -5.53 7.65 14.32
N LEU A 87 -5.31 7.79 13.02
CA LEU A 87 -4.01 7.58 12.38
C LEU A 87 -3.15 8.87 12.35
N THR A 88 -3.76 10.05 12.45
CA THR A 88 -3.07 11.35 12.34
C THR A 88 -3.06 12.15 13.66
N ARG A 89 -3.92 11.80 14.63
CA ARG A 89 -4.07 12.48 15.92
C ARG A 89 -3.94 11.49 17.09
N GLN A 90 -3.12 11.86 18.09
CA GLN A 90 -2.92 11.00 19.27
C GLN A 90 -4.11 10.99 20.23
N GLU A 91 -4.88 12.07 20.26
CA GLU A 91 -6.07 12.25 21.06
C GLU A 91 -7.29 11.45 20.56
N LEU A 92 -7.26 10.96 19.32
CA LEU A 92 -8.30 10.11 18.74
C LEU A 92 -7.98 8.62 18.92
N ASP A 93 -9.01 7.79 18.96
CA ASP A 93 -8.81 6.35 19.09
C ASP A 93 -8.27 5.74 17.78
N VAL A 94 -7.20 5.00 17.90
CA VAL A 94 -6.46 4.44 16.74
C VAL A 94 -7.24 3.36 15.98
N LYS A 95 -8.34 2.83 16.56
CA LYS A 95 -9.22 1.84 15.92
C LYS A 95 -10.57 2.46 15.55
N ALA A 96 -11.27 3.05 16.53
CA ALA A 96 -12.61 3.60 16.29
C ALA A 96 -12.59 4.77 15.30
N ASP A 97 -11.56 5.63 15.35
CA ASP A 97 -11.41 6.79 14.49
C ASP A 97 -10.39 6.57 13.35
N ALA A 98 -10.14 5.31 12.97
CA ALA A 98 -9.09 4.96 12.00
C ALA A 98 -9.37 5.44 10.57
N PHE A 99 -10.63 5.62 10.20
CA PHE A 99 -10.97 6.10 8.86
C PHE A 99 -10.40 7.50 8.61
N THR A 100 -9.62 7.62 7.56
CA THR A 100 -9.02 8.90 7.14
C THR A 100 -9.60 9.27 5.78
N PRO A 101 -10.60 10.17 5.73
CA PRO A 101 -11.34 10.48 4.51
C PRO A 101 -10.42 10.90 3.35
N GLY A 102 -10.59 10.26 2.19
CA GLY A 102 -9.86 10.59 0.96
C GLY A 102 -8.41 10.09 0.91
N ARG A 103 -7.88 9.43 1.95
CA ARG A 103 -6.48 9.00 2.00
C ARG A 103 -6.10 8.08 0.86
N ASN A 104 -6.88 7.01 0.61
CA ASN A 104 -6.55 6.04 -0.43
C ASN A 104 -6.64 6.66 -1.83
N LEU A 105 -7.60 7.57 -2.07
CA LEU A 105 -7.65 8.30 -3.34
C LEU A 105 -6.43 9.21 -3.54
N MET A 106 -6.02 9.92 -2.49
CA MET A 106 -4.79 10.73 -2.50
C MET A 106 -3.57 9.87 -2.81
N PHE A 107 -3.44 8.70 -2.18
CA PHE A 107 -2.34 7.77 -2.43
C PHE A 107 -2.30 7.32 -3.90
N LEU A 108 -3.45 6.91 -4.44
CA LEU A 108 -3.56 6.48 -5.82
C LEU A 108 -3.25 7.62 -6.80
N LEU A 109 -3.75 8.83 -6.55
CA LEU A 109 -3.47 9.99 -7.39
C LEU A 109 -1.97 10.33 -7.40
N MET A 110 -1.33 10.39 -6.23
CA MET A 110 0.09 10.73 -6.13
C MET A 110 0.98 9.61 -6.70
N GLY A 111 0.64 8.35 -6.43
CA GLY A 111 1.31 7.20 -7.03
C GLY A 111 1.21 7.18 -8.55
N SER A 112 0.04 7.49 -9.09
CA SER A 112 -0.20 7.56 -10.53
C SER A 112 0.52 8.73 -11.20
N ALA A 113 0.57 9.90 -10.54
CA ALA A 113 1.36 11.02 -11.04
C ALA A 113 2.86 10.70 -11.05
N TYR A 114 3.34 9.94 -10.04
CA TYR A 114 4.72 9.47 -10.02
C TYR A 114 4.95 8.39 -11.10
N ALA A 115 3.99 7.47 -11.32
CA ALA A 115 4.05 6.50 -12.41
C ALA A 115 4.19 7.18 -13.76
N TYR A 116 3.38 8.21 -14.02
CA TYR A 116 3.49 9.03 -15.23
C TYR A 116 4.91 9.58 -15.43
N GLN A 117 5.55 10.10 -14.38
CA GLN A 117 6.92 10.64 -14.43
C GLN A 117 7.99 9.56 -14.66
N GLN A 118 7.73 8.31 -14.22
CA GLN A 118 8.65 7.20 -14.43
C GLN A 118 8.40 6.45 -15.75
N GLY A 119 7.41 6.85 -16.55
CA GLY A 119 7.00 6.12 -17.74
C GLY A 119 6.32 4.77 -17.43
N ALA A 120 5.89 4.56 -16.19
CA ALA A 120 5.13 3.39 -15.80
C ALA A 120 3.63 3.59 -16.07
N SER A 121 2.92 2.51 -16.38
CA SER A 121 1.50 2.55 -16.74
C SER A 121 0.57 2.14 -15.59
N SER A 122 1.12 1.86 -14.39
CA SER A 122 0.34 1.30 -13.30
C SER A 122 0.81 1.77 -11.92
N VAL A 123 -0.10 1.73 -10.95
CA VAL A 123 0.15 1.91 -9.53
C VAL A 123 -0.47 0.77 -8.74
N THR A 124 0.20 0.28 -7.68
CA THR A 124 -0.36 -0.75 -6.80
C THR A 124 -0.78 -0.19 -5.45
N ILE A 125 -1.82 -0.78 -4.87
CA ILE A 125 -2.21 -0.58 -3.48
C ILE A 125 -2.53 -1.94 -2.83
N GLY A 126 -2.04 -2.17 -1.61
CA GLY A 126 -2.15 -3.44 -0.88
C GLY A 126 -3.52 -3.64 -0.22
N LEU A 127 -4.61 -3.63 -1.00
CA LEU A 127 -5.95 -3.95 -0.51
C LEU A 127 -6.13 -5.47 -0.47
N LEU A 128 -6.80 -5.95 0.59
CA LEU A 128 -7.16 -7.36 0.79
C LEU A 128 -8.59 -7.64 0.34
N ALA A 129 -9.05 -8.90 0.48
CA ALA A 129 -10.37 -9.34 0.07
C ALA A 129 -11.49 -8.48 0.70
N GLU A 130 -12.52 -8.17 -0.10
CA GLU A 130 -13.57 -7.20 0.27
C GLU A 130 -14.36 -7.59 1.51
N GLU A 131 -14.47 -8.87 1.84
CA GLU A 131 -15.13 -9.35 3.05
C GLU A 131 -14.45 -8.85 4.34
N PHE A 132 -13.18 -8.43 4.24
CA PHE A 132 -12.40 -7.82 5.34
C PHE A 132 -12.33 -6.30 5.24
N SER A 133 -12.98 -5.69 4.24
CA SER A 133 -12.98 -4.24 4.05
C SER A 133 -13.78 -3.53 5.13
N LEU A 134 -13.12 -2.66 5.89
CA LEU A 134 -13.75 -1.85 6.94
C LEU A 134 -14.24 -0.49 6.41
N PHE A 135 -13.67 -0.01 5.30
CA PHE A 135 -13.90 1.33 4.78
C PHE A 135 -14.35 1.31 3.31
N PRO A 136 -15.13 2.31 2.88
CA PRO A 136 -15.66 2.36 1.51
C PRO A 136 -14.58 2.42 0.44
N ASP A 137 -13.42 3.03 0.76
CA ASP A 137 -12.27 3.20 -0.13
C ASP A 137 -11.30 1.99 -0.16
N GLN A 138 -11.80 0.80 0.24
CA GLN A 138 -11.11 -0.49 0.15
C GLN A 138 -11.79 -1.45 -0.83
N LYS A 139 -12.88 -1.05 -1.47
CA LYS A 139 -13.70 -1.91 -2.34
C LYS A 139 -13.29 -1.81 -3.82
N ARG A 140 -13.55 -2.89 -4.59
CA ARG A 140 -13.29 -2.92 -6.04
C ARG A 140 -13.98 -1.80 -6.79
N GLN A 141 -15.21 -1.44 -6.39
CA GLN A 141 -15.93 -0.31 -6.98
C GLN A 141 -15.17 1.00 -6.83
N PHE A 142 -14.60 1.27 -5.64
CA PHE A 142 -13.76 2.44 -5.43
C PHE A 142 -12.53 2.42 -6.33
N VAL A 143 -11.84 1.26 -6.41
CA VAL A 143 -10.63 1.09 -7.24
C VAL A 143 -10.93 1.42 -8.71
N ALA A 144 -11.99 0.87 -9.28
CA ALA A 144 -12.39 1.12 -10.67
C ALA A 144 -12.74 2.59 -10.95
N GLN A 145 -13.44 3.23 -10.02
CA GLN A 145 -13.78 4.66 -10.14
C GLN A 145 -12.55 5.57 -10.00
N ALA A 146 -11.65 5.24 -9.06
CA ALA A 146 -10.39 5.95 -8.88
C ALA A 146 -9.52 5.85 -10.14
N GLU A 147 -9.33 4.64 -10.70
CA GLU A 147 -8.61 4.40 -11.95
C GLU A 147 -9.14 5.28 -13.09
N THR A 148 -10.46 5.27 -13.29
CA THR A 148 -11.10 6.08 -14.33
C THR A 148 -10.84 7.57 -14.14
N THR A 149 -11.09 8.07 -12.93
CA THR A 149 -10.95 9.49 -12.61
C THR A 149 -9.50 9.97 -12.74
N ILE A 150 -8.56 9.19 -12.24
CA ILE A 150 -7.12 9.49 -12.31
C ILE A 150 -6.62 9.47 -13.75
N SER A 151 -7.04 8.48 -14.55
CA SER A 151 -6.65 8.40 -15.97
C SER A 151 -7.13 9.62 -16.76
N VAL A 152 -8.37 10.07 -16.51
CA VAL A 152 -8.89 11.31 -17.10
C VAL A 152 -8.09 12.53 -16.65
N ALA A 153 -7.78 12.64 -15.35
CA ALA A 153 -7.04 13.77 -14.81
C ALA A 153 -5.60 13.87 -15.35
N LEU A 154 -4.96 12.73 -15.62
CA LEU A 154 -3.60 12.68 -16.15
C LEU A 154 -3.54 12.72 -17.69
N GLY A 155 -4.68 12.59 -18.38
CA GLY A 155 -4.75 12.50 -19.84
C GLY A 155 -4.06 11.22 -20.40
N GLN A 156 -3.87 10.21 -19.56
CA GLN A 156 -3.21 8.96 -19.88
C GLN A 156 -3.81 7.82 -19.07
N GLN A 157 -3.94 6.64 -19.70
CA GLN A 157 -4.39 5.45 -18.99
C GLN A 157 -3.36 5.02 -17.95
N ILE A 158 -3.77 4.97 -16.69
CA ILE A 158 -3.01 4.39 -15.58
C ILE A 158 -3.85 3.31 -14.91
N LYS A 159 -3.33 2.10 -14.82
CA LYS A 159 -4.00 0.99 -14.15
C LYS A 159 -3.79 1.03 -12.63
N VAL A 160 -4.85 0.79 -11.87
CA VAL A 160 -4.75 0.57 -10.42
C VAL A 160 -4.77 -0.92 -10.13
N LEU A 161 -3.63 -1.44 -9.70
CA LEU A 161 -3.44 -2.85 -9.43
C LEU A 161 -3.66 -3.13 -7.94
N THR A 162 -4.37 -4.21 -7.66
CA THR A 162 -4.63 -4.69 -6.30
C THR A 162 -4.24 -6.17 -6.17
N PRO A 163 -2.93 -6.51 -6.19
CA PRO A 163 -2.47 -7.90 -6.33
C PRO A 163 -2.94 -8.82 -5.20
N LEU A 164 -3.33 -8.26 -4.04
CA LEU A 164 -3.75 -9.01 -2.86
C LEU A 164 -5.27 -9.02 -2.64
N ILE A 165 -6.07 -8.50 -3.58
CA ILE A 165 -7.51 -8.30 -3.42
C ILE A 165 -8.33 -9.61 -3.25
N GLU A 166 -7.74 -10.77 -3.58
CA GLU A 166 -8.34 -12.09 -3.38
C GLU A 166 -7.85 -12.78 -2.11
N PHE A 167 -6.92 -12.17 -1.35
CA PHE A 167 -6.27 -12.80 -0.21
C PHE A 167 -6.87 -12.33 1.12
N ALA A 168 -7.08 -13.28 2.03
CA ALA A 168 -7.25 -12.97 3.45
C ALA A 168 -5.90 -12.61 4.08
N LYS A 169 -5.90 -11.92 5.23
CA LYS A 169 -4.65 -11.56 5.93
C LYS A 169 -3.80 -12.79 6.27
N ALA A 170 -4.44 -13.90 6.66
CA ALA A 170 -3.74 -15.15 6.94
C ALA A 170 -2.98 -15.70 5.73
N ASP A 171 -3.54 -15.55 4.52
CA ASP A 171 -2.88 -15.99 3.29
C ASP A 171 -1.65 -15.13 3.00
N VAL A 172 -1.78 -13.82 3.16
CA VAL A 172 -0.67 -12.87 3.01
C VAL A 172 0.46 -13.19 3.98
N VAL A 173 0.14 -13.48 5.25
CA VAL A 173 1.15 -13.84 6.26
C VAL A 173 1.85 -15.15 5.89
N ARG A 174 1.11 -16.20 5.49
CA ARG A 174 1.69 -17.47 5.06
C ARG A 174 2.61 -17.31 3.85
N LEU A 175 2.15 -16.57 2.85
CA LEU A 175 2.94 -16.31 1.64
C LEU A 175 4.20 -15.50 1.95
N ALA A 176 4.10 -14.47 2.79
CA ALA A 176 5.25 -13.67 3.21
C ALA A 176 6.28 -14.50 3.99
N GLN A 177 5.83 -15.39 4.89
CA GLN A 177 6.70 -16.33 5.61
C GLN A 177 7.42 -17.29 4.65
N ALA A 178 6.71 -17.85 3.67
CA ALA A 178 7.29 -18.72 2.66
C ALA A 178 8.37 -18.01 1.82
N LYS A 179 8.23 -16.68 1.63
CA LYS A 179 9.21 -15.85 0.93
C LYS A 179 10.30 -15.24 1.84
N GLY A 180 10.34 -15.63 3.12
CA GLY A 180 11.34 -15.16 4.08
C GLY A 180 11.24 -13.68 4.43
N ILE A 181 10.06 -13.05 4.25
CA ILE A 181 9.84 -11.65 4.59
C ILE A 181 9.74 -11.50 6.11
N THR A 182 10.65 -10.71 6.68
CA THR A 182 10.71 -10.39 8.12
C THR A 182 10.99 -8.91 8.33
N GLY A 183 10.86 -8.44 9.58
CA GLY A 183 11.23 -7.08 9.97
C GLY A 183 10.25 -5.99 9.51
N THR A 184 9.07 -6.35 9.00
CA THR A 184 8.03 -5.38 8.62
C THR A 184 7.36 -4.75 9.84
N TYR A 185 6.76 -3.57 9.65
CA TYR A 185 6.06 -2.84 10.70
C TYR A 185 4.68 -2.38 10.21
N SER A 186 3.62 -2.77 10.89
CA SER A 186 2.24 -2.45 10.50
C SER A 186 1.46 -1.68 11.57
N CYS A 187 1.99 -1.49 12.77
CA CYS A 187 1.27 -0.83 13.86
C CYS A 187 1.07 0.67 13.61
N HIS A 188 -0.17 1.14 13.68
CA HIS A 188 -0.54 2.52 13.38
C HIS A 188 -0.11 3.55 14.44
N THR A 189 0.38 3.13 15.62
CA THR A 189 0.76 4.07 16.68
C THR A 189 2.15 4.65 16.55
N GLY A 190 3.03 4.01 15.77
CA GLY A 190 4.44 4.42 15.63
C GLY A 190 5.34 4.04 16.81
N ASN A 191 4.85 3.26 17.78
CA ASN A 191 5.63 2.79 18.92
C ASN A 191 6.65 1.72 18.48
N SER A 192 7.69 1.48 19.30
CA SER A 192 8.66 0.40 19.06
C SER A 192 8.00 -0.97 19.07
N GLU A 193 7.05 -1.20 19.98
CA GLU A 193 6.29 -2.43 20.09
C GLU A 193 4.88 -2.26 19.50
N PRO A 194 4.30 -3.32 18.89
CA PRO A 194 2.93 -3.32 18.42
C PRO A 194 1.94 -3.01 19.56
N CYS A 195 1.00 -2.09 19.32
CA CYS A 195 0.04 -1.67 20.34
C CYS A 195 -1.04 -2.72 20.69
N GLY A 196 -1.19 -3.77 19.86
CA GLY A 196 -2.15 -4.86 20.02
C GLY A 196 -3.63 -4.49 19.80
N ARG A 197 -3.98 -3.21 19.59
CA ARG A 197 -5.37 -2.72 19.55
C ARG A 197 -5.77 -1.98 18.28
N CYS A 198 -4.83 -1.49 17.46
CA CYS A 198 -5.17 -0.89 16.17
C CYS A 198 -5.59 -1.96 15.16
N ILE A 199 -6.28 -1.56 14.09
CA ILE A 199 -6.78 -2.45 13.04
C ILE A 199 -5.66 -3.36 12.54
N ALA A 200 -4.51 -2.79 12.15
CA ALA A 200 -3.39 -3.57 11.64
C ALA A 200 -2.84 -4.59 12.65
N CYS A 201 -2.78 -4.27 13.96
CA CYS A 201 -2.37 -5.26 14.97
C CYS A 201 -3.39 -6.38 15.14
N LEU A 202 -4.69 -6.08 15.05
CA LEU A 202 -5.76 -7.06 15.18
C LEU A 202 -5.80 -8.03 13.99
N GLU A 203 -5.46 -7.56 12.79
CA GLU A 203 -5.36 -8.41 11.59
C GLU A 203 -4.32 -9.53 11.72
N PHE A 204 -3.35 -9.42 12.61
CA PHE A 204 -2.36 -10.47 12.90
C PHE A 204 -2.79 -11.43 14.03
N GLN A 205 -4.01 -11.32 14.56
CA GLN A 205 -4.50 -12.15 15.67
C GLN A 205 -5.43 -13.29 15.22
N PHE A 206 -5.51 -13.58 13.92
CA PHE A 206 -6.39 -14.59 13.34
C PHE A 206 -6.20 -16.02 13.89
N ASP A 207 -5.05 -16.35 14.52
CA ASP A 207 -4.78 -17.64 15.13
C ASP A 207 -5.28 -17.77 16.59
N LYS A 208 -5.84 -16.71 17.18
CA LYS A 208 -6.26 -16.73 18.59
C LYS A 208 -7.73 -17.10 18.80
N GLU A 209 -8.51 -17.26 17.74
CA GLU A 209 -9.94 -17.61 17.78
C GLU A 209 -10.24 -19.07 17.33
N LYS A 210 -9.28 -19.99 17.56
CA LYS A 210 -9.53 -21.44 17.37
C LYS A 210 -9.39 -22.18 18.66
#